data_bc7d3e2d7c022d95f1491e64451ece0d
#
_entry.id   bc7d3e2d7c022d95f1491e64451ece0d
#
_cell.length_a   1.000
_cell.length_b   1.000
_cell.length_c   1.000
_cell.angle_alpha   90.00
_cell.angle_beta   90.00
_cell.angle_gamma   90.00
#
_symmetry.space_group_name_H-M   'P 1'
#
loop_
_entity.id
_entity.type
_entity.pdbx_description
1 polymer ?
#
loop_
_entity_poly.entity_id
_entity_poly.type
_entity_poly.pdbx_seq_one_letter_code
_entity_poly.pdbx_strand_id
1 'polypeptide(L)'
;MSYPSPGPGQTPQPAAIGPASPPGAPYPQPNVLGTHPVPGSRRNQGILIGGVIAVLFAIAALRIFWILADATGGGFGWGLLFALVPVIPIIALYLWLDRYEPEPARYILFALCWGAFIATLAALFINSTVDDWLHETGSGGNRSAIFVAPPVEEFAKGSVILLLALVRRKEFDGIIDGLVYAGMVGVGFAFTENILYIGRIFDELSNEAGSDAGFRGAFVLFIIRCVISPFAHPLFTSFTAIGIGIAIRHRSTAVRFLAPIVGYLTAVLAHGLWNAGASWAGGSGFITVYLFLMVPIFIGMVVFALVMRSREGQMIASRLYDYVRFGWLIPQDVPLIATLRGRKALRQNAKRYGPPAEAAAKAFQQNATELAYLRDKVVRQVIGPEALETEKSLLDELRRRRPSVPFPPMPAFAQAAPGPPPYQPGAGPGMPAGPMPGGPMPGGPGPGGPVQGGPGQGPPYQAPPQQMAPAGYPPQQAGYPGAQPGYPSGQSGYPGAQPGYPPGPPGQQGPPGGYGPYPPSQ
;
A
#
# COMPACT_ATOMS: atom_id res chain seq x y z
N MET A 1 -5.98 -54.99 7.06
CA MET A 1 -6.07 -55.27 5.59
C MET A 1 -4.80 -54.68 4.98
N SER A 2 -3.89 -55.58 4.60
CA SER A 2 -2.54 -55.26 4.12
C SER A 2 -2.56 -55.01 2.61
N TYR A 3 -1.97 -53.89 2.18
CA TYR A 3 -1.74 -53.64 0.76
C TYR A 3 -0.48 -54.39 0.28
N PRO A 4 -0.50 -55.01 -0.90
CA PRO A 4 0.67 -55.69 -1.45
C PRO A 4 1.64 -54.72 -2.10
N SER A 5 2.95 -54.93 -1.89
CA SER A 5 4.05 -54.19 -2.50
C SER A 5 4.17 -54.47 -4.00
N PRO A 6 4.52 -53.48 -4.84
CA PRO A 6 4.82 -53.75 -6.26
C PRO A 6 6.24 -54.32 -6.42
N GLY A 7 6.37 -55.32 -7.27
CA GLY A 7 7.62 -56.02 -7.62
C GLY A 7 8.59 -55.17 -8.45
N PRO A 8 9.88 -55.53 -8.52
CA PRO A 8 10.93 -54.76 -9.19
C PRO A 8 10.97 -55.05 -10.71
N GLY A 9 11.04 -53.99 -11.52
CA GLY A 9 11.55 -54.08 -12.89
C GLY A 9 10.57 -53.72 -14.00
N GLN A 10 10.20 -52.43 -14.11
CA GLN A 10 9.87 -51.86 -15.42
C GLN A 10 10.26 -50.38 -15.42
N THR A 11 11.35 -50.06 -16.14
CA THR A 11 11.70 -48.68 -16.51
C THR A 11 10.67 -48.16 -17.50
N PRO A 12 10.12 -46.92 -17.31
CA PRO A 12 9.25 -46.34 -18.32
C PRO A 12 10.07 -45.98 -19.56
N GLN A 13 9.71 -46.56 -20.70
CA GLN A 13 10.22 -46.13 -22.00
C GLN A 13 9.73 -44.71 -22.29
N PRO A 14 10.58 -43.80 -22.84
CA PRO A 14 10.14 -42.51 -23.30
C PRO A 14 9.14 -42.69 -24.44
N ALA A 15 8.00 -42.04 -24.35
CA ALA A 15 6.98 -42.00 -25.37
C ALA A 15 7.59 -41.50 -26.70
N ALA A 16 7.47 -42.32 -27.74
CA ALA A 16 7.90 -41.98 -29.08
C ALA A 16 7.22 -40.69 -29.56
N ILE A 17 8.02 -39.71 -29.95
CA ILE A 17 7.56 -38.50 -30.62
C ILE A 17 7.04 -38.95 -32.00
N GLY A 18 5.74 -38.93 -32.17
CA GLY A 18 5.10 -39.20 -33.47
C GLY A 18 5.54 -38.14 -34.51
N PRO A 19 5.51 -38.49 -35.82
CA PRO A 19 5.98 -37.60 -36.87
C PRO A 19 5.22 -36.27 -36.88
N ALA A 20 5.94 -35.15 -37.05
CA ALA A 20 5.40 -33.81 -37.17
C ALA A 20 4.36 -33.75 -38.30
N SER A 21 3.16 -33.26 -37.99
CA SER A 21 2.11 -33.03 -38.97
C SER A 21 2.57 -32.05 -40.05
N PRO A 22 2.20 -32.25 -41.33
CA PRO A 22 2.61 -31.40 -42.42
C PRO A 22 2.03 -29.98 -42.25
N PRO A 23 2.73 -28.92 -42.70
CA PRO A 23 2.22 -27.53 -42.63
C PRO A 23 1.03 -27.40 -43.59
N GLY A 24 -0.16 -27.10 -43.02
CA GLY A 24 -1.37 -26.85 -43.79
C GLY A 24 -2.64 -27.61 -43.39
N ALA A 25 -2.58 -28.53 -42.41
CA ALA A 25 -3.78 -29.17 -41.91
C ALA A 25 -4.60 -28.18 -41.05
N PRO A 26 -5.93 -27.98 -41.32
CA PRO A 26 -6.74 -27.18 -40.43
C PRO A 26 -6.82 -27.84 -39.06
N TYR A 27 -6.37 -27.12 -38.03
CA TYR A 27 -6.52 -27.57 -36.65
C TYR A 27 -7.99 -27.88 -36.37
N PRO A 28 -8.32 -29.00 -35.70
CA PRO A 28 -9.69 -29.28 -35.29
C PRO A 28 -10.14 -28.08 -34.43
N GLN A 29 -11.22 -27.42 -34.91
CA GLN A 29 -11.89 -26.36 -34.15
C GLN A 29 -12.27 -26.98 -32.82
N PRO A 30 -11.86 -26.38 -31.67
CA PRO A 30 -12.41 -26.82 -30.40
C PRO A 30 -13.93 -26.68 -30.51
N ASN A 31 -14.65 -27.75 -30.29
CA ASN A 31 -16.09 -27.71 -30.10
C ASN A 31 -16.35 -26.56 -29.11
N VAL A 32 -17.07 -25.56 -29.55
CA VAL A 32 -17.63 -24.51 -28.72
C VAL A 32 -18.65 -25.23 -27.83
N LEU A 33 -18.13 -25.84 -26.76
CA LEU A 33 -18.97 -26.26 -25.63
C LEU A 33 -19.65 -24.99 -25.18
N GLY A 34 -20.96 -24.98 -25.38
CA GLY A 34 -21.82 -23.83 -25.17
C GLY A 34 -21.45 -23.11 -23.89
N THR A 35 -21.35 -21.80 -23.99
CA THR A 35 -21.35 -20.91 -22.86
C THR A 35 -22.54 -21.29 -21.99
N HIS A 36 -22.28 -22.08 -20.94
CA HIS A 36 -23.31 -22.31 -19.91
C HIS A 36 -23.68 -20.92 -19.38
N PRO A 37 -24.93 -20.49 -19.54
CA PRO A 37 -25.36 -19.21 -18.99
C PRO A 37 -25.12 -19.30 -17.50
N VAL A 38 -24.31 -18.36 -16.98
CA VAL A 38 -24.15 -18.19 -15.53
C VAL A 38 -25.56 -18.06 -14.95
N PRO A 39 -25.97 -18.90 -14.03
CA PRO A 39 -27.33 -18.87 -13.50
C PRO A 39 -27.67 -17.45 -13.08
N GLY A 40 -28.80 -16.91 -13.56
CA GLY A 40 -29.24 -15.52 -13.32
C GLY A 40 -29.36 -15.14 -11.83
N SER A 41 -29.38 -16.11 -10.95
CA SER A 41 -29.40 -15.99 -9.50
C SER A 41 -28.18 -15.22 -8.93
N ARG A 42 -26.96 -15.48 -9.40
CA ARG A 42 -25.73 -14.80 -8.90
C ARG A 42 -25.67 -13.32 -9.32
N ARG A 43 -26.16 -12.99 -10.50
CA ARG A 43 -26.24 -11.62 -10.99
C ARG A 43 -27.26 -10.81 -10.18
N ASN A 44 -28.42 -11.38 -9.90
CA ASN A 44 -29.48 -10.73 -9.12
C ASN A 44 -29.07 -10.54 -7.66
N GLN A 45 -28.37 -11.51 -7.07
CA GLN A 45 -27.79 -11.37 -5.72
C GLN A 45 -26.76 -10.24 -5.66
N GLY A 46 -25.89 -10.10 -6.66
CA GLY A 46 -24.92 -9.01 -6.72
C GLY A 46 -25.58 -7.63 -6.81
N ILE A 47 -26.66 -7.50 -7.61
CA ILE A 47 -27.43 -6.27 -7.74
C ILE A 47 -28.13 -5.94 -6.41
N LEU A 48 -28.75 -6.93 -5.77
CA LEU A 48 -29.43 -6.74 -4.49
C LEU A 48 -28.46 -6.30 -3.39
N ILE A 49 -27.32 -6.97 -3.25
CA ILE A 49 -26.27 -6.60 -2.27
C ILE A 49 -25.76 -5.19 -2.55
N GLY A 50 -25.47 -4.86 -3.81
CA GLY A 50 -25.04 -3.51 -4.21
C GLY A 50 -26.09 -2.45 -3.89
N GLY A 51 -27.37 -2.75 -4.12
CA GLY A 51 -28.50 -1.87 -3.77
C GLY A 51 -28.62 -1.64 -2.26
N VAL A 52 -28.52 -2.70 -1.45
CA VAL A 52 -28.53 -2.60 0.01
C VAL A 52 -27.37 -1.74 0.52
N ILE A 53 -26.15 -1.96 0.00
CA ILE A 53 -24.99 -1.15 0.37
C ILE A 53 -25.21 0.32 0.00
N ALA A 54 -25.73 0.61 -1.20
CA ALA A 54 -26.00 1.97 -1.63
C ALA A 54 -27.04 2.67 -0.73
N VAL A 55 -28.09 1.97 -0.32
CA VAL A 55 -29.09 2.49 0.62
C VAL A 55 -28.48 2.77 1.99
N LEU A 56 -27.66 1.87 2.51
CA LEU A 56 -26.96 2.09 3.79
C LEU A 56 -26.04 3.32 3.74
N PHE A 57 -25.30 3.50 2.66
CA PHE A 57 -24.48 4.70 2.46
C PHE A 57 -25.33 5.97 2.34
N ALA A 58 -26.45 5.91 1.65
CA ALA A 58 -27.37 7.04 1.54
C ALA A 58 -27.93 7.45 2.91
N ILE A 59 -28.35 6.49 3.73
CA ILE A 59 -28.82 6.75 5.10
C ILE A 59 -27.69 7.35 5.95
N ALA A 60 -26.49 6.78 5.89
CA ALA A 60 -25.33 7.29 6.63
C ALA A 60 -24.96 8.71 6.18
N ALA A 61 -24.99 8.99 4.86
CA ALA A 61 -24.73 10.31 4.30
C ALA A 61 -25.78 11.34 4.78
N LEU A 62 -27.06 11.00 4.70
CA LEU A 62 -28.14 11.88 5.19
C LEU A 62 -27.99 12.16 6.68
N ARG A 63 -27.66 11.14 7.46
CA ARG A 63 -27.45 11.28 8.90
C ARG A 63 -26.25 12.17 9.21
N ILE A 64 -25.12 11.97 8.53
CA ILE A 64 -23.93 12.77 8.77
C ILE A 64 -24.14 14.24 8.36
N PHE A 65 -24.73 14.49 7.19
CA PHE A 65 -25.01 15.86 6.75
C PHE A 65 -26.01 16.58 7.66
N TRP A 66 -26.98 15.87 8.21
CA TRP A 66 -27.88 16.42 9.21
C TRP A 66 -27.13 16.81 10.50
N ILE A 67 -26.26 15.91 11.02
CA ILE A 67 -25.42 16.20 12.20
C ILE A 67 -24.52 17.39 11.94
N LEU A 68 -23.89 17.45 10.76
CA LEU A 68 -22.99 18.54 10.41
C LEU A 68 -23.73 19.87 10.29
N ALA A 69 -24.89 19.90 9.65
CA ALA A 69 -25.70 21.12 9.53
C ALA A 69 -26.14 21.63 10.90
N ASP A 70 -26.57 20.73 11.80
CA ASP A 70 -26.95 21.07 13.17
C ASP A 70 -25.73 21.60 13.98
N ALA A 71 -24.58 20.92 13.87
CA ALA A 71 -23.37 21.25 14.65
C ALA A 71 -22.62 22.51 14.17
N THR A 72 -22.88 22.98 12.94
CA THR A 72 -22.12 24.08 12.32
C THR A 72 -22.97 25.30 11.99
N GLY A 73 -24.29 25.23 12.21
CA GLY A 73 -25.20 26.35 12.00
C GLY A 73 -25.00 27.08 10.67
N GLY A 74 -24.82 28.39 10.71
CA GLY A 74 -24.56 29.21 9.51
C GLY A 74 -23.27 28.92 8.79
N GLY A 75 -22.34 28.20 9.41
CA GLY A 75 -21.03 27.86 8.83
C GLY A 75 -21.03 26.63 7.91
N PHE A 76 -22.13 25.85 7.85
CA PHE A 76 -22.20 24.62 7.04
C PHE A 76 -21.78 24.83 5.59
N GLY A 77 -22.29 25.89 4.94
CA GLY A 77 -21.99 26.18 3.53
C GLY A 77 -20.51 26.47 3.27
N TRP A 78 -19.87 27.24 4.15
CA TRP A 78 -18.43 27.52 4.08
C TRP A 78 -17.59 26.28 4.37
N GLY A 79 -17.97 25.49 5.38
CA GLY A 79 -17.34 24.21 5.68
C GLY A 79 -17.35 23.27 4.48
N LEU A 80 -18.52 23.09 3.83
CA LEU A 80 -18.68 22.27 2.65
C LEU A 80 -17.84 22.75 1.48
N LEU A 81 -17.88 24.06 1.17
CA LEU A 81 -17.15 24.65 0.06
C LEU A 81 -15.65 24.45 0.21
N PHE A 82 -15.10 24.77 1.37
CA PHE A 82 -13.67 24.66 1.64
C PHE A 82 -13.18 23.22 1.74
N ALA A 83 -13.97 22.33 2.34
CA ALA A 83 -13.63 20.91 2.45
C ALA A 83 -13.53 20.21 1.08
N LEU A 84 -14.27 20.66 0.07
CA LEU A 84 -14.26 20.07 -1.28
C LEU A 84 -12.95 20.35 -2.03
N VAL A 85 -12.27 21.45 -1.75
CA VAL A 85 -11.08 21.90 -2.50
C VAL A 85 -9.95 20.85 -2.52
N PRO A 86 -9.51 20.25 -1.40
CA PRO A 86 -8.41 19.28 -1.40
C PRO A 86 -8.82 17.89 -1.94
N VAL A 87 -10.10 17.56 -2.00
CA VAL A 87 -10.59 16.23 -2.36
C VAL A 87 -10.14 15.81 -3.76
N ILE A 88 -10.40 16.66 -4.76
CA ILE A 88 -10.09 16.34 -6.16
C ILE A 88 -8.58 16.15 -6.40
N PRO A 89 -7.68 17.08 -6.01
CA PRO A 89 -6.26 16.91 -6.25
C PRO A 89 -5.66 15.70 -5.52
N ILE A 90 -6.13 15.38 -4.29
CA ILE A 90 -5.61 14.24 -3.56
C ILE A 90 -6.09 12.93 -4.18
N ILE A 91 -7.36 12.79 -4.54
CA ILE A 91 -7.87 11.64 -5.30
C ILE A 91 -7.05 11.44 -6.58
N ALA A 92 -6.82 12.52 -7.35
CA ALA A 92 -6.05 12.46 -8.59
C ALA A 92 -4.61 11.96 -8.36
N LEU A 93 -3.99 12.34 -7.23
CA LEU A 93 -2.65 11.86 -6.83
C LEU A 93 -2.63 10.36 -6.58
N TYR A 94 -3.61 9.82 -5.83
CA TYR A 94 -3.69 8.39 -5.56
C TYR A 94 -4.04 7.58 -6.81
N LEU A 95 -4.96 8.04 -7.66
CA LEU A 95 -5.23 7.44 -8.96
C LEU A 95 -4.02 7.52 -9.91
N TRP A 96 -3.16 8.53 -9.74
CA TRP A 96 -1.89 8.58 -10.46
C TRP A 96 -0.88 7.56 -9.91
N LEU A 97 -0.89 7.27 -8.61
CA LEU A 97 -0.06 6.22 -8.02
C LEU A 97 -0.43 4.84 -8.57
N ASP A 98 -1.72 4.57 -8.75
CA ASP A 98 -2.37 3.33 -9.17
C ASP A 98 -2.43 3.15 -10.71
N ARG A 99 -1.33 3.39 -11.42
CA ARG A 99 -1.37 3.38 -12.90
C ARG A 99 -1.01 2.06 -13.55
N TYR A 100 -0.39 1.14 -12.83
CA TYR A 100 -0.04 -0.16 -13.37
C TYR A 100 -1.23 -1.10 -13.40
N GLU A 101 -1.98 -1.18 -12.33
CA GLU A 101 -3.19 -2.00 -12.19
C GLU A 101 -4.30 -1.20 -11.51
N PRO A 102 -5.00 -0.31 -12.26
CA PRO A 102 -5.99 0.57 -11.67
C PRO A 102 -7.10 -0.19 -10.97
N GLU A 103 -7.32 0.17 -9.71
CA GLU A 103 -8.37 -0.41 -8.90
C GLU A 103 -9.77 -0.13 -9.47
N PRO A 104 -10.72 -1.06 -9.35
CA PRO A 104 -12.07 -0.85 -9.84
C PRO A 104 -12.75 0.35 -9.17
N ALA A 105 -13.27 1.28 -9.97
CA ALA A 105 -13.89 2.52 -9.50
C ALA A 105 -14.95 2.32 -8.41
N ARG A 106 -15.67 1.18 -8.42
CA ARG A 106 -16.65 0.81 -7.39
C ARG A 106 -16.02 0.65 -6.00
N TYR A 107 -14.78 0.12 -5.89
CA TYR A 107 -14.10 -0.06 -4.60
C TYR A 107 -13.42 1.23 -4.16
N ILE A 108 -12.91 2.01 -5.11
CA ILE A 108 -12.43 3.38 -4.86
C ILE A 108 -13.55 4.22 -4.25
N LEU A 109 -14.73 4.23 -4.87
CA LEU A 109 -15.91 4.95 -4.37
C LEU A 109 -16.38 4.38 -3.03
N PHE A 110 -16.40 3.06 -2.88
CA PHE A 110 -16.76 2.40 -1.63
C PHE A 110 -15.86 2.84 -0.48
N ALA A 111 -14.53 2.85 -0.68
CA ALA A 111 -13.56 3.29 0.33
C ALA A 111 -13.73 4.78 0.67
N LEU A 112 -13.92 5.65 -0.34
CA LEU A 112 -14.17 7.07 -0.15
C LEU A 112 -15.44 7.32 0.68
N CYS A 113 -16.56 6.67 0.30
CA CYS A 113 -17.83 6.78 1.02
C CYS A 113 -17.76 6.17 2.44
N TRP A 114 -16.99 5.09 2.61
CA TRP A 114 -16.76 4.54 3.95
C TRP A 114 -16.09 5.56 4.86
N GLY A 115 -15.02 6.20 4.39
CA GLY A 115 -14.33 7.26 5.14
C GLY A 115 -15.24 8.43 5.46
N ALA A 116 -15.94 8.94 4.44
CA ALA A 116 -16.79 10.13 4.57
C ALA A 116 -18.00 9.91 5.49
N PHE A 117 -18.60 8.73 5.48
CA PHE A 117 -19.89 8.53 6.15
C PHE A 117 -19.82 7.51 7.29
N ILE A 118 -19.32 6.30 7.03
CA ILE A 118 -19.35 5.22 8.04
C ILE A 118 -18.29 5.44 9.12
N ALA A 119 -17.03 5.66 8.71
CA ALA A 119 -15.94 5.85 9.67
C ALA A 119 -16.13 7.12 10.48
N THR A 120 -16.55 8.22 9.84
CA THR A 120 -16.82 9.48 10.54
C THR A 120 -18.01 9.36 11.49
N LEU A 121 -19.10 8.70 11.07
CA LEU A 121 -20.26 8.51 11.94
C LEU A 121 -19.92 7.67 13.18
N ALA A 122 -19.18 6.57 12.98
CA ALA A 122 -18.70 5.74 14.08
C ALA A 122 -17.76 6.50 15.02
N ALA A 123 -16.83 7.28 14.46
CA ALA A 123 -15.91 8.08 15.23
C ALA A 123 -16.63 9.18 16.05
N LEU A 124 -17.54 9.93 15.42
CA LEU A 124 -18.31 10.95 16.12
C LEU A 124 -19.11 10.34 17.28
N PHE A 125 -19.78 9.22 17.06
CA PHE A 125 -20.57 8.56 18.09
C PHE A 125 -19.72 8.07 19.26
N ILE A 126 -18.60 7.39 18.98
CA ILE A 126 -17.74 6.83 20.04
C ILE A 126 -16.99 7.95 20.75
N ASN A 127 -16.41 8.90 20.00
CA ASN A 127 -15.62 9.99 20.58
C ASN A 127 -16.49 10.88 21.48
N SER A 128 -17.72 11.24 21.07
CA SER A 128 -18.62 12.03 21.91
C SER A 128 -19.03 11.27 23.17
N THR A 129 -19.41 10.00 23.05
CA THR A 129 -19.80 9.18 24.20
C THR A 129 -18.66 9.03 25.22
N VAL A 130 -17.43 8.83 24.75
CA VAL A 130 -16.27 8.71 25.64
C VAL A 130 -15.86 10.07 26.21
N ASP A 131 -15.98 11.14 25.44
CA ASP A 131 -15.66 12.49 25.91
C ASP A 131 -16.63 12.94 27.00
N ASP A 132 -17.94 12.72 26.84
CA ASP A 132 -18.96 12.96 27.86
C ASP A 132 -18.63 12.22 29.16
N TRP A 133 -18.30 10.92 29.06
CA TRP A 133 -17.90 10.12 30.24
C TRP A 133 -16.62 10.64 30.90
N LEU A 134 -15.62 11.06 30.11
CA LEU A 134 -14.36 11.64 30.63
C LEU A 134 -14.60 13.00 31.29
N HIS A 135 -15.54 13.81 30.78
CA HIS A 135 -15.92 15.09 31.40
C HIS A 135 -16.56 14.87 32.76
N GLU A 136 -17.43 13.87 32.93
CA GLU A 136 -18.01 13.49 34.22
C GLU A 136 -16.92 13.09 35.25
N THR A 137 -15.80 12.52 34.78
CA THR A 137 -14.66 12.13 35.62
C THR A 137 -13.59 13.25 35.78
N GLY A 138 -13.83 14.44 35.22
CA GLY A 138 -12.91 15.59 35.26
C GLY A 138 -11.69 15.46 34.33
N SER A 139 -11.73 14.58 33.32
CA SER A 139 -10.60 14.25 32.46
C SER A 139 -10.81 14.50 30.95
N GLY A 140 -11.92 15.12 30.54
CA GLY A 140 -12.29 15.36 29.12
C GLY A 140 -11.40 16.40 28.39
N GLY A 141 -11.83 16.76 27.20
CA GLY A 141 -11.19 17.80 26.38
C GLY A 141 -9.94 17.32 25.63
N ASN A 142 -8.80 17.99 25.77
CA ASN A 142 -7.58 17.69 25.02
C ASN A 142 -7.10 16.24 25.16
N ARG A 143 -7.41 15.57 26.27
CA ARG A 143 -7.05 14.15 26.47
C ARG A 143 -7.84 13.22 25.57
N SER A 144 -9.15 13.48 25.41
CA SER A 144 -10.00 12.73 24.49
C SER A 144 -9.48 12.86 23.06
N ALA A 145 -9.18 14.08 22.61
CA ALA A 145 -8.65 14.33 21.26
C ALA A 145 -7.31 13.63 20.98
N ILE A 146 -6.44 13.48 22.01
CA ILE A 146 -5.09 12.91 21.83
C ILE A 146 -5.08 11.38 21.97
N PHE A 147 -5.81 10.84 22.95
CA PHE A 147 -5.69 9.42 23.32
C PHE A 147 -6.88 8.55 22.94
N VAL A 148 -8.07 9.14 22.71
CA VAL A 148 -9.29 8.40 22.37
C VAL A 148 -9.60 8.49 20.88
N ALA A 149 -9.62 9.69 20.31
CA ALA A 149 -9.99 9.88 18.91
C ALA A 149 -9.06 9.14 17.94
N PRO A 150 -7.71 9.19 18.03
CA PRO A 150 -6.84 8.51 17.09
C PRO A 150 -7.04 6.99 16.98
N PRO A 151 -7.09 6.21 18.08
CA PRO A 151 -7.34 4.78 17.97
C PRO A 151 -8.71 4.47 17.38
N VAL A 152 -9.76 5.18 17.76
CA VAL A 152 -11.12 4.95 17.25
C VAL A 152 -11.18 5.24 15.75
N GLU A 153 -10.66 6.38 15.34
CA GLU A 153 -10.71 6.82 13.95
C GLU A 153 -9.84 5.96 13.02
N GLU A 154 -8.59 5.65 13.41
CA GLU A 154 -7.73 4.80 12.59
C GLU A 154 -8.25 3.36 12.51
N PHE A 155 -8.92 2.85 13.57
CA PHE A 155 -9.62 1.57 13.50
C PHE A 155 -10.79 1.63 12.51
N ALA A 156 -11.63 2.65 12.59
CA ALA A 156 -12.78 2.82 11.69
C ALA A 156 -12.35 2.98 10.22
N LYS A 157 -11.27 3.74 9.96
CA LYS A 157 -10.67 3.90 8.63
C LYS A 157 -9.99 2.61 8.15
N GLY A 158 -9.20 1.96 9.00
CA GLY A 158 -8.46 0.74 8.66
C GLY A 158 -9.35 -0.48 8.44
N SER A 159 -10.53 -0.52 9.06
CA SER A 159 -11.46 -1.65 8.97
C SER A 159 -11.90 -1.96 7.54
N VAL A 160 -12.18 -0.96 6.71
CA VAL A 160 -12.58 -1.16 5.31
C VAL A 160 -11.42 -1.65 4.46
N ILE A 161 -10.20 -1.20 4.73
CA ILE A 161 -9.00 -1.68 4.01
C ILE A 161 -8.80 -3.16 4.30
N LEU A 162 -8.91 -3.55 5.57
CA LEU A 162 -8.87 -4.95 5.98
C LEU A 162 -10.02 -5.76 5.37
N LEU A 163 -11.23 -5.23 5.35
CA LEU A 163 -12.39 -5.86 4.72
C LEU A 163 -12.15 -6.12 3.23
N LEU A 164 -11.69 -5.12 2.47
CA LEU A 164 -11.36 -5.26 1.05
C LEU A 164 -10.25 -6.30 0.85
N ALA A 165 -9.19 -6.25 1.64
CA ALA A 165 -8.10 -7.21 1.60
C ALA A 165 -8.53 -8.66 1.87
N LEU A 166 -9.53 -8.87 2.73
CA LEU A 166 -10.05 -10.21 3.06
C LEU A 166 -11.08 -10.72 2.04
N VAL A 167 -11.96 -9.83 1.57
CA VAL A 167 -13.07 -10.20 0.67
C VAL A 167 -12.62 -10.20 -0.79
N ARG A 168 -11.69 -9.33 -1.16
CA ARG A 168 -11.22 -9.11 -2.53
C ARG A 168 -9.75 -9.47 -2.74
N ARG A 169 -9.32 -10.60 -2.18
CA ARG A 169 -7.94 -11.11 -2.26
C ARG A 169 -7.39 -11.25 -3.68
N LYS A 170 -8.26 -11.34 -4.68
CA LYS A 170 -7.83 -11.43 -6.09
C LYS A 170 -7.41 -10.07 -6.64
N GLU A 171 -8.03 -9.01 -6.16
CA GLU A 171 -7.85 -7.63 -6.61
C GLU A 171 -6.89 -6.86 -5.70
N PHE A 172 -6.83 -7.20 -4.40
CA PHE A 172 -5.92 -6.56 -3.44
C PHE A 172 -4.58 -7.32 -3.41
N ASP A 173 -3.57 -6.81 -4.08
CA ASP A 173 -2.31 -7.51 -4.36
C ASP A 173 -1.11 -7.06 -3.54
N GLY A 174 -1.20 -5.89 -2.89
CA GLY A 174 -0.04 -5.41 -2.16
C GLY A 174 -0.14 -4.07 -1.45
N ILE A 175 1.02 -3.47 -1.32
CA ILE A 175 1.17 -2.21 -0.58
C ILE A 175 0.57 -1.03 -1.37
N ILE A 176 0.69 -1.02 -2.71
CA ILE A 176 0.17 0.09 -3.53
C ILE A 176 -1.34 0.17 -3.42
N ASP A 177 -2.04 -0.97 -3.55
CA ASP A 177 -3.50 -1.03 -3.42
C ASP A 177 -3.92 -0.56 -2.03
N GLY A 178 -3.19 -1.03 -1.00
CA GLY A 178 -3.39 -0.56 0.37
C GLY A 178 -3.28 0.96 0.50
N LEU A 179 -2.24 1.56 -0.09
CA LEU A 179 -2.04 3.02 -0.08
C LEU A 179 -3.16 3.76 -0.81
N VAL A 180 -3.63 3.22 -1.95
CA VAL A 180 -4.73 3.81 -2.72
C VAL A 180 -6.02 3.80 -1.91
N TYR A 181 -6.39 2.66 -1.33
CA TYR A 181 -7.57 2.57 -0.47
C TYR A 181 -7.46 3.44 0.79
N ALA A 182 -6.27 3.48 1.43
CA ALA A 182 -6.02 4.36 2.57
C ALA A 182 -6.19 5.84 2.21
N GLY A 183 -5.68 6.22 1.03
CA GLY A 183 -5.85 7.55 0.50
C GLY A 183 -7.33 7.91 0.32
N MET A 184 -8.12 7.02 -0.29
CA MET A 184 -9.56 7.25 -0.50
C MET A 184 -10.32 7.37 0.82
N VAL A 185 -10.11 6.43 1.75
CA VAL A 185 -10.74 6.47 3.07
C VAL A 185 -10.35 7.73 3.84
N GLY A 186 -9.04 8.06 3.85
CA GLY A 186 -8.52 9.24 4.54
C GLY A 186 -9.05 10.55 3.97
N VAL A 187 -9.17 10.65 2.63
CA VAL A 187 -9.77 11.82 1.96
C VAL A 187 -11.25 11.95 2.30
N GLY A 188 -12.01 10.84 2.26
CA GLY A 188 -13.42 10.85 2.63
C GLY A 188 -13.63 11.29 4.07
N PHE A 189 -12.85 10.76 5.00
CA PHE A 189 -12.90 11.12 6.40
C PHE A 189 -12.54 12.61 6.61
N ALA A 190 -11.41 13.07 6.04
CA ALA A 190 -10.98 14.46 6.11
C ALA A 190 -12.01 15.44 5.53
N PHE A 191 -12.68 15.06 4.44
CA PHE A 191 -13.75 15.87 3.85
C PHE A 191 -14.85 16.18 4.87
N THR A 192 -15.39 15.16 5.52
CA THR A 192 -16.49 15.32 6.48
C THR A 192 -16.03 16.06 7.74
N GLU A 193 -14.85 15.73 8.24
CA GLU A 193 -14.27 16.40 9.40
C GLU A 193 -13.96 17.88 9.13
N ASN A 194 -13.48 18.22 7.94
CA ASN A 194 -13.23 19.60 7.56
C ASN A 194 -14.52 20.43 7.47
N ILE A 195 -15.64 19.83 7.04
CA ILE A 195 -16.95 20.50 7.11
C ILE A 195 -17.25 20.89 8.57
N LEU A 196 -17.07 19.94 9.49
CA LEU A 196 -17.33 20.17 10.91
C LEU A 196 -16.45 21.27 11.50
N TYR A 197 -15.14 21.16 11.36
CA TYR A 197 -14.21 22.12 11.98
C TYR A 197 -14.32 23.54 11.39
N ILE A 198 -14.35 23.64 10.05
CA ILE A 198 -14.42 24.94 9.36
C ILE A 198 -15.80 25.58 9.57
N GLY A 199 -16.86 24.77 9.55
CA GLY A 199 -18.21 25.27 9.80
C GLY A 199 -18.38 25.77 11.23
N ARG A 200 -17.88 25.01 12.23
CA ARG A 200 -17.96 25.43 13.64
C ARG A 200 -17.22 26.73 13.91
N ILE A 201 -15.96 26.85 13.49
CA ILE A 201 -15.21 28.09 13.71
C ILE A 201 -15.85 29.30 13.04
N PHE A 202 -16.49 29.10 11.87
CA PHE A 202 -17.26 30.16 11.24
C PHE A 202 -18.45 30.57 12.11
N ASP A 203 -19.23 29.61 12.60
CA ASP A 203 -20.43 29.86 13.40
C ASP A 203 -20.09 30.52 14.74
N GLU A 204 -19.11 29.98 15.48
CA GLU A 204 -18.64 30.47 16.76
C GLU A 204 -18.16 31.93 16.66
N LEU A 205 -17.23 32.21 15.74
CA LEU A 205 -16.69 33.58 15.59
C LEU A 205 -17.71 34.55 14.97
N SER A 206 -18.66 34.06 14.17
CA SER A 206 -19.75 34.92 13.66
C SER A 206 -20.70 35.35 14.77
N ASN A 207 -21.00 34.46 15.70
CA ASN A 207 -21.85 34.75 16.85
C ASN A 207 -21.14 35.71 17.87
N GLU A 208 -19.81 35.60 17.99
CA GLU A 208 -19.02 36.45 18.92
C GLU A 208 -18.70 37.84 18.34
N ALA A 209 -18.30 37.91 17.06
CA ALA A 209 -17.69 39.13 16.49
C ALA A 209 -18.18 39.46 15.05
N GLY A 210 -19.26 38.82 14.61
CA GLY A 210 -19.86 39.07 13.31
C GLY A 210 -19.30 38.20 12.18
N SER A 211 -20.02 38.16 11.06
CA SER A 211 -19.73 37.25 9.91
C SER A 211 -18.35 37.42 9.28
N ASP A 212 -17.77 38.62 9.34
CA ASP A 212 -16.41 38.88 8.84
C ASP A 212 -15.35 38.18 9.70
N ALA A 213 -15.56 38.10 11.02
CA ALA A 213 -14.69 37.33 11.91
C ALA A 213 -14.83 35.83 11.66
N GLY A 214 -16.07 35.35 11.51
CA GLY A 214 -16.36 33.97 11.13
C GLY A 214 -15.66 33.53 9.85
N PHE A 215 -15.80 34.35 8.79
CA PHE A 215 -15.13 34.05 7.51
C PHE A 215 -13.61 34.02 7.64
N ARG A 216 -12.99 34.97 8.35
CA ARG A 216 -11.53 34.97 8.57
C ARG A 216 -11.07 33.72 9.32
N GLY A 217 -11.77 33.33 10.38
CA GLY A 217 -11.47 32.09 11.11
C GLY A 217 -11.58 30.85 10.24
N ALA A 218 -12.69 30.72 9.50
CA ALA A 218 -12.90 29.62 8.56
C ALA A 218 -11.82 29.57 7.46
N PHE A 219 -11.43 30.74 6.92
CA PHE A 219 -10.39 30.82 5.88
C PHE A 219 -9.00 30.45 6.42
N VAL A 220 -8.64 30.90 7.62
CA VAL A 220 -7.38 30.49 8.27
C VAL A 220 -7.36 28.96 8.48
N LEU A 221 -8.44 28.38 8.99
CA LEU A 221 -8.52 26.96 9.22
C LEU A 221 -8.53 26.17 7.90
N PHE A 222 -9.17 26.70 6.85
CA PHE A 222 -9.07 26.15 5.49
C PHE A 222 -7.61 26.10 5.00
N ILE A 223 -6.84 27.18 5.16
CA ILE A 223 -5.42 27.16 4.77
C ILE A 223 -4.65 26.09 5.54
N ILE A 224 -4.85 25.98 6.84
CA ILE A 224 -4.15 24.99 7.67
C ILE A 224 -4.54 23.57 7.28
N ARG A 225 -5.83 23.24 7.24
CA ARG A 225 -6.33 21.87 7.07
C ARG A 225 -6.41 21.42 5.61
N CYS A 226 -6.73 22.34 4.69
CA CYS A 226 -7.02 21.99 3.30
C CYS A 226 -5.89 22.34 2.32
N VAL A 227 -4.95 23.23 2.68
CA VAL A 227 -3.82 23.61 1.82
C VAL A 227 -2.49 23.12 2.38
N ILE A 228 -2.23 23.35 3.68
CA ILE A 228 -0.96 22.99 4.32
C ILE A 228 -0.93 21.51 4.69
N SER A 229 -1.99 20.96 5.27
CA SER A 229 -2.03 19.59 5.78
C SER A 229 -3.16 18.70 5.22
N PRO A 230 -3.53 18.78 3.94
CA PRO A 230 -4.67 18.03 3.38
C PRO A 230 -4.42 16.52 3.33
N PHE A 231 -3.19 16.09 3.50
CA PHE A 231 -2.74 14.71 3.45
C PHE A 231 -2.66 14.02 4.83
N ALA A 232 -3.01 14.71 5.94
CA ALA A 232 -2.81 14.18 7.29
C ALA A 232 -3.52 12.83 7.50
N HIS A 233 -4.84 12.75 7.30
CA HIS A 233 -5.59 11.50 7.46
C HIS A 233 -5.17 10.41 6.44
N PRO A 234 -5.01 10.71 5.13
CA PRO A 234 -4.43 9.75 4.19
C PRO A 234 -3.06 9.21 4.63
N LEU A 235 -2.20 10.05 5.19
CA LEU A 235 -0.88 9.67 5.68
C LEU A 235 -0.97 8.69 6.84
N PHE A 236 -1.78 9.00 7.87
CA PHE A 236 -1.91 8.14 9.05
C PHE A 236 -2.46 6.78 8.68
N THR A 237 -3.58 6.74 7.95
CA THR A 237 -4.21 5.50 7.52
C THR A 237 -3.31 4.67 6.58
N SER A 238 -2.36 5.30 5.86
CA SER A 238 -1.38 4.61 5.02
C SER A 238 -0.47 3.66 5.81
N PHE A 239 -0.17 3.93 7.08
CA PHE A 239 0.61 3.00 7.89
C PHE A 239 -0.14 1.69 8.15
N THR A 240 -1.44 1.75 8.47
CA THR A 240 -2.31 0.57 8.58
C THR A 240 -2.34 -0.20 7.27
N ALA A 241 -2.50 0.49 6.16
CA ALA A 241 -2.55 -0.10 4.83
C ALA A 241 -1.24 -0.79 4.42
N ILE A 242 -0.09 -0.21 4.75
CA ILE A 242 1.23 -0.84 4.55
C ILE A 242 1.32 -2.15 5.33
N GLY A 243 0.90 -2.15 6.59
CA GLY A 243 0.86 -3.35 7.41
C GLY A 243 -0.01 -4.47 6.81
N ILE A 244 -1.20 -4.11 6.32
CA ILE A 244 -2.12 -5.04 5.63
C ILE A 244 -1.49 -5.53 4.31
N GLY A 245 -0.91 -4.63 3.50
CA GLY A 245 -0.24 -4.98 2.24
C GLY A 245 0.95 -5.92 2.43
N ILE A 246 1.74 -5.73 3.50
CA ILE A 246 2.81 -6.67 3.88
C ILE A 246 2.22 -8.03 4.25
N ALA A 247 1.15 -8.06 5.06
CA ALA A 247 0.51 -9.29 5.53
C ALA A 247 0.02 -10.16 4.38
N ILE A 248 -0.59 -9.59 3.34
CA ILE A 248 -1.11 -10.31 2.18
C ILE A 248 0.02 -10.93 1.36
N ARG A 249 1.15 -10.24 1.27
CA ARG A 249 2.30 -10.69 0.48
C ARG A 249 3.18 -11.72 1.19
N HIS A 250 2.97 -11.98 2.48
CA HIS A 250 3.86 -12.81 3.29
C HIS A 250 3.27 -14.18 3.62
N ARG A 251 4.14 -15.21 3.70
CA ARG A 251 3.75 -16.59 4.03
C ARG A 251 3.67 -16.86 5.53
N SER A 252 4.54 -16.22 6.31
CA SER A 252 4.60 -16.41 7.76
C SER A 252 3.31 -15.92 8.40
N THR A 253 2.65 -16.79 9.16
CA THR A 253 1.44 -16.47 9.92
C THR A 253 1.71 -15.34 10.93
N ALA A 254 2.88 -15.34 11.56
CA ALA A 254 3.26 -14.27 12.49
C ALA A 254 3.30 -12.90 11.80
N VAL A 255 3.92 -12.80 10.61
CA VAL A 255 3.96 -11.54 9.84
C VAL A 255 2.56 -11.14 9.39
N ARG A 256 1.74 -12.09 8.93
CA ARG A 256 0.37 -11.84 8.50
C ARG A 256 -0.52 -11.27 9.60
N PHE A 257 -0.24 -11.62 10.85
CA PHE A 257 -0.98 -11.13 12.01
C PHE A 257 -0.36 -9.85 12.59
N LEU A 258 0.96 -9.80 12.76
CA LEU A 258 1.63 -8.70 13.42
C LEU A 258 1.75 -7.44 12.55
N ALA A 259 1.95 -7.57 11.23
CA ALA A 259 2.16 -6.40 10.37
C ALA A 259 0.96 -5.43 10.34
N PRO A 260 -0.31 -5.87 10.24
CA PRO A 260 -1.45 -4.98 10.36
C PRO A 260 -1.55 -4.27 11.72
N ILE A 261 -1.24 -4.99 12.80
CA ILE A 261 -1.26 -4.43 14.17
C ILE A 261 -0.20 -3.34 14.30
N VAL A 262 1.03 -3.61 13.88
CA VAL A 262 2.13 -2.62 13.93
C VAL A 262 1.79 -1.41 13.06
N GLY A 263 1.25 -1.63 11.85
CA GLY A 263 0.78 -0.55 10.99
C GLY A 263 -0.28 0.31 11.64
N TYR A 264 -1.29 -0.31 12.26
CA TYR A 264 -2.35 0.38 12.98
C TYR A 264 -1.81 1.18 14.17
N LEU A 265 -0.97 0.60 15.01
CA LEU A 265 -0.37 1.30 16.15
C LEU A 265 0.50 2.48 15.71
N THR A 266 1.20 2.35 14.57
CA THR A 266 1.97 3.45 13.98
C THR A 266 1.04 4.57 13.49
N ALA A 267 -0.09 4.23 12.86
CA ALA A 267 -1.10 5.20 12.45
C ALA A 267 -1.68 5.96 13.65
N VAL A 268 -2.06 5.24 14.70
CA VAL A 268 -2.58 5.82 15.96
C VAL A 268 -1.54 6.75 16.60
N LEU A 269 -0.28 6.33 16.67
CA LEU A 269 0.80 7.15 17.23
C LEU A 269 1.00 8.45 16.43
N ALA A 270 1.11 8.34 15.10
CA ALA A 270 1.31 9.51 14.23
C ALA A 270 0.13 10.49 14.32
N HIS A 271 -1.10 9.96 14.33
CA HIS A 271 -2.32 10.76 14.49
C HIS A 271 -2.39 11.41 15.88
N GLY A 272 -2.11 10.67 16.96
CA GLY A 272 -2.09 11.19 18.32
C GLY A 272 -1.04 12.29 18.53
N LEU A 273 0.15 12.14 17.95
CA LEU A 273 1.19 13.18 17.95
C LEU A 273 0.76 14.44 17.18
N TRP A 274 0.04 14.27 16.07
CA TRP A 274 -0.56 15.39 15.34
C TRP A 274 -1.56 16.14 16.21
N ASN A 275 -2.50 15.45 16.84
CA ASN A 275 -3.51 16.05 17.71
C ASN A 275 -2.88 16.68 18.96
N ALA A 276 -1.84 16.08 19.52
CA ALA A 276 -1.07 16.65 20.64
C ALA A 276 -0.40 17.97 20.25
N GLY A 277 0.22 18.03 19.07
CA GLY A 277 0.81 19.26 18.53
C GLY A 277 -0.21 20.38 18.36
N ALA A 278 -1.42 20.03 17.89
CA ALA A 278 -2.50 21.00 17.72
C ALA A 278 -3.08 21.50 19.06
N SER A 279 -3.13 20.63 20.10
CA SER A 279 -3.85 20.89 21.35
C SER A 279 -2.99 21.46 22.49
N TRP A 280 -1.70 21.03 22.60
CA TRP A 280 -0.92 21.31 23.82
C TRP A 280 -0.09 22.58 23.79
N ALA A 281 0.39 22.98 22.63
CA ALA A 281 1.42 24.02 22.56
C ALA A 281 0.97 25.27 21.80
N GLY A 282 -0.31 25.42 21.55
CA GLY A 282 -0.83 26.53 20.76
C GLY A 282 -0.21 26.56 19.34
N GLY A 283 -0.20 27.74 18.71
CA GLY A 283 0.29 27.85 17.34
C GLY A 283 1.76 27.47 17.13
N SER A 284 2.64 27.75 18.11
CA SER A 284 4.07 27.39 18.02
C SER A 284 4.32 25.89 18.09
N GLY A 285 3.56 25.17 18.92
CA GLY A 285 3.66 23.72 19.01
C GLY A 285 3.15 23.02 17.78
N PHE A 286 2.04 23.50 17.22
CA PHE A 286 1.55 23.02 15.93
C PHE A 286 2.61 23.15 14.84
N ILE A 287 3.22 24.32 14.68
CA ILE A 287 4.28 24.56 13.68
C ILE A 287 5.47 23.64 13.91
N THR A 288 5.88 23.43 15.16
CA THR A 288 7.00 22.55 15.50
C THR A 288 6.71 21.10 15.10
N VAL A 289 5.56 20.53 15.51
CA VAL A 289 5.17 19.16 15.14
C VAL A 289 4.99 19.04 13.63
N TYR A 290 4.39 20.02 12.99
CA TYR A 290 4.20 20.02 11.55
C TYR A 290 5.53 19.98 10.80
N LEU A 291 6.43 20.92 11.05
CA LEU A 291 7.68 21.05 10.28
C LEU A 291 8.70 19.95 10.60
N PHE A 292 8.86 19.58 11.87
CA PHE A 292 9.93 18.68 12.28
C PHE A 292 9.52 17.21 12.36
N LEU A 293 8.22 16.91 12.38
CA LEU A 293 7.73 15.55 12.44
C LEU A 293 6.87 15.19 11.21
N MET A 294 5.80 15.94 10.95
CA MET A 294 4.83 15.54 9.91
C MET A 294 5.38 15.72 8.50
N VAL A 295 6.05 16.81 8.20
CA VAL A 295 6.65 17.06 6.87
C VAL A 295 7.72 16.02 6.54
N PRO A 296 8.69 15.68 7.40
CA PRO A 296 9.63 14.57 7.14
C PRO A 296 8.94 13.21 6.95
N ILE A 297 7.93 12.87 7.76
CA ILE A 297 7.17 11.62 7.61
C ILE A 297 6.43 11.61 6.28
N PHE A 298 5.79 12.72 5.90
CA PHE A 298 5.09 12.84 4.63
C PHE A 298 6.05 12.69 3.43
N ILE A 299 7.19 13.39 3.45
CA ILE A 299 8.21 13.24 2.39
C ILE A 299 8.69 11.79 2.33
N GLY A 300 8.96 11.18 3.48
CA GLY A 300 9.33 9.76 3.57
C GLY A 300 8.27 8.85 2.96
N MET A 301 6.99 9.09 3.22
CA MET A 301 5.86 8.34 2.65
C MET A 301 5.76 8.52 1.14
N VAL A 302 5.94 9.75 0.63
CA VAL A 302 5.96 10.02 -0.83
C VAL A 302 7.11 9.26 -1.49
N VAL A 303 8.33 9.35 -0.93
CA VAL A 303 9.49 8.60 -1.45
C VAL A 303 9.22 7.10 -1.41
N PHE A 304 8.68 6.59 -0.29
CA PHE A 304 8.31 5.18 -0.16
C PHE A 304 7.29 4.75 -1.22
N ALA A 305 6.23 5.51 -1.44
CA ALA A 305 5.21 5.22 -2.45
C ALA A 305 5.80 5.19 -3.87
N LEU A 306 6.68 6.16 -4.20
CA LEU A 306 7.39 6.20 -5.49
C LEU A 306 8.33 5.01 -5.68
N VAL A 307 9.04 4.60 -4.62
CA VAL A 307 9.90 3.40 -4.65
C VAL A 307 9.07 2.13 -4.83
N MET A 308 7.94 1.99 -4.10
CA MET A 308 7.04 0.84 -4.26
C MET A 308 6.49 0.76 -5.67
N ARG A 309 6.03 1.87 -6.24
CA ARG A 309 5.59 1.95 -7.62
C ARG A 309 6.68 1.57 -8.63
N SER A 310 7.93 2.00 -8.40
CA SER A 310 9.05 1.60 -9.25
C SER A 310 9.34 0.09 -9.16
N ARG A 311 9.29 -0.47 -7.94
CA ARG A 311 9.43 -1.91 -7.69
C ARG A 311 8.32 -2.73 -8.33
N GLU A 312 7.11 -2.20 -8.38
CA GLU A 312 5.98 -2.80 -9.06
C GLU A 312 6.26 -2.98 -10.57
N GLY A 313 6.68 -1.92 -11.25
CA GLY A 313 7.10 -2.02 -12.66
C GLY A 313 8.24 -3.02 -12.90
N GLN A 314 9.23 -3.08 -11.98
CA GLN A 314 10.32 -4.06 -12.03
C GLN A 314 9.82 -5.49 -11.81
N MET A 315 8.90 -5.70 -10.89
CA MET A 315 8.25 -6.98 -10.64
C MET A 315 7.49 -7.44 -11.90
N ILE A 316 6.67 -6.58 -12.49
CA ILE A 316 5.94 -6.88 -13.73
C ILE A 316 6.94 -7.30 -14.82
N ALA A 317 8.01 -6.53 -15.04
CA ALA A 317 9.04 -6.87 -16.03
C ALA A 317 9.66 -8.25 -15.75
N SER A 318 10.10 -8.49 -14.52
CA SER A 318 10.74 -9.75 -14.11
C SER A 318 9.84 -10.95 -14.37
N ARG A 319 8.53 -10.87 -14.01
CA ARG A 319 7.59 -11.98 -14.21
C ARG A 319 7.21 -12.18 -15.66
N LEU A 320 7.14 -11.12 -16.47
CA LEU A 320 6.89 -11.26 -17.91
C LEU A 320 8.08 -11.87 -18.66
N TYR A 321 9.33 -11.69 -18.21
CA TYR A 321 10.47 -12.36 -18.79
C TYR A 321 10.45 -13.88 -18.61
N ASP A 322 9.76 -14.43 -17.59
CA ASP A 322 9.51 -15.86 -17.48
C ASP A 322 8.76 -16.37 -18.74
N TYR A 323 7.74 -15.64 -19.19
CA TYR A 323 6.94 -15.98 -20.37
C TYR A 323 7.65 -15.70 -21.70
N VAL A 324 8.60 -14.76 -21.73
CA VAL A 324 9.50 -14.57 -22.89
C VAL A 324 10.37 -15.82 -23.12
N ARG A 325 10.88 -16.42 -22.04
CA ARG A 325 11.70 -17.66 -22.13
C ARG A 325 10.92 -18.84 -22.71
N PHE A 326 9.63 -18.89 -22.50
CA PHE A 326 8.74 -19.93 -23.04
C PHE A 326 8.12 -19.56 -24.39
N GLY A 327 8.46 -18.44 -25.00
CA GLY A 327 7.98 -18.01 -26.32
C GLY A 327 6.55 -17.47 -26.35
N TRP A 328 5.94 -17.18 -25.20
CA TRP A 328 4.60 -16.57 -25.13
C TRP A 328 4.60 -15.06 -25.41
N LEU A 329 5.67 -14.39 -25.05
CA LEU A 329 5.92 -12.96 -25.29
C LEU A 329 7.27 -12.79 -25.98
N ILE A 330 7.47 -11.70 -26.68
CA ILE A 330 8.78 -11.31 -27.19
C ILE A 330 9.44 -10.26 -26.26
N PRO A 331 10.78 -10.20 -26.17
CA PRO A 331 11.46 -9.28 -25.26
C PRO A 331 11.03 -7.82 -25.41
N GLN A 332 10.69 -7.41 -26.63
CA GLN A 332 10.26 -6.06 -26.98
C GLN A 332 8.90 -5.67 -26.39
N ASP A 333 8.03 -6.65 -26.08
CA ASP A 333 6.72 -6.39 -25.50
C ASP A 333 6.84 -5.94 -24.03
N VAL A 334 7.84 -6.45 -23.31
CA VAL A 334 7.98 -6.24 -21.86
C VAL A 334 8.11 -4.77 -21.46
N PRO A 335 9.00 -3.94 -22.08
CA PRO A 335 9.06 -2.52 -21.75
C PRO A 335 7.77 -1.75 -22.03
N LEU A 336 6.99 -2.17 -23.04
CA LEU A 336 5.72 -1.55 -23.42
C LEU A 336 4.58 -1.88 -22.44
N ILE A 337 4.79 -2.86 -21.56
CA ILE A 337 3.85 -3.28 -20.51
C ILE A 337 4.34 -2.81 -19.14
N ALA A 338 5.60 -3.06 -18.82
CA ALA A 338 6.17 -2.89 -17.48
C ALA A 338 6.64 -1.45 -17.18
N THR A 339 6.64 -0.53 -18.13
CA THR A 339 6.98 0.87 -17.89
C THR A 339 5.83 1.81 -18.28
N LEU A 340 5.60 2.84 -17.46
CA LEU A 340 4.53 3.81 -17.75
C LEU A 340 4.77 4.58 -19.06
N ARG A 341 6.05 4.84 -19.39
CA ARG A 341 6.43 5.46 -20.68
C ARG A 341 6.09 4.51 -21.84
N GLY A 342 6.43 3.24 -21.74
CA GLY A 342 6.10 2.21 -22.72
C GLY A 342 4.60 2.03 -22.88
N ARG A 343 3.85 1.95 -21.77
CA ARG A 343 2.38 1.85 -21.78
C ARG A 343 1.75 3.03 -22.51
N LYS A 344 2.22 4.24 -22.25
CA LYS A 344 1.76 5.44 -22.94
C LYS A 344 2.11 5.40 -24.44
N ALA A 345 3.33 5.01 -24.79
CA ALA A 345 3.78 4.93 -26.19
C ALA A 345 2.93 3.93 -27.00
N LEU A 346 2.70 2.72 -26.45
CA LEU A 346 1.86 1.72 -27.10
C LEU A 346 0.44 2.22 -27.34
N ARG A 347 -0.20 2.83 -26.32
CA ARG A 347 -1.57 3.37 -26.44
C ARG A 347 -1.63 4.55 -27.43
N GLN A 348 -0.64 5.45 -27.41
CA GLN A 348 -0.58 6.57 -28.36
C GLN A 348 -0.39 6.10 -29.80
N ASN A 349 0.44 5.06 -30.00
CA ASN A 349 0.57 4.47 -31.33
C ASN A 349 -0.74 3.80 -31.76
N ALA A 350 -1.34 2.99 -30.91
CA ALA A 350 -2.60 2.31 -31.21
C ALA A 350 -3.75 3.27 -31.51
N LYS A 351 -3.81 4.43 -30.84
CA LYS A 351 -4.82 5.47 -31.08
C LYS A 351 -4.83 5.98 -32.53
N ARG A 352 -3.69 5.94 -33.24
CA ARG A 352 -3.58 6.33 -34.64
C ARG A 352 -4.33 5.38 -35.58
N TYR A 353 -4.58 4.14 -35.14
CA TYR A 353 -5.30 3.11 -35.90
C TYR A 353 -6.76 2.97 -35.47
N GLY A 354 -7.26 3.93 -34.67
CA GLY A 354 -8.65 4.05 -34.27
C GLY A 354 -9.00 3.38 -32.92
N PRO A 355 -10.26 3.59 -32.45
CA PRO A 355 -10.70 3.12 -31.13
C PRO A 355 -10.56 1.61 -30.89
N PRO A 356 -10.81 0.70 -31.86
CA PRO A 356 -10.63 -0.74 -31.65
C PRO A 356 -9.18 -1.13 -31.34
N ALA A 357 -8.21 -0.51 -32.03
CA ALA A 357 -6.79 -0.76 -31.80
C ALA A 357 -6.31 -0.22 -30.44
N GLU A 358 -6.81 0.96 -30.03
CA GLU A 358 -6.54 1.51 -28.70
C GLU A 358 -7.09 0.61 -27.60
N ALA A 359 -8.32 0.11 -27.77
CA ALA A 359 -8.94 -0.85 -26.84
C ALA A 359 -8.16 -2.17 -26.76
N ALA A 360 -7.70 -2.70 -27.91
CA ALA A 360 -6.88 -3.91 -27.97
C ALA A 360 -5.54 -3.71 -27.22
N ALA A 361 -4.85 -2.59 -27.43
CA ALA A 361 -3.60 -2.27 -26.74
C ALA A 361 -3.80 -2.14 -25.23
N LYS A 362 -4.87 -1.48 -24.79
CA LYS A 362 -5.22 -1.35 -23.38
C LYS A 362 -5.50 -2.70 -22.75
N ALA A 363 -6.31 -3.53 -23.39
CA ALA A 363 -6.64 -4.86 -22.90
C ALA A 363 -5.41 -5.80 -22.88
N PHE A 364 -4.53 -5.73 -23.90
CA PHE A 364 -3.27 -6.47 -23.91
C PHE A 364 -2.38 -6.10 -22.73
N GLN A 365 -2.21 -4.80 -22.46
CA GLN A 365 -1.42 -4.35 -21.30
C GLN A 365 -2.04 -4.80 -19.98
N GLN A 366 -3.36 -4.76 -19.86
CA GLN A 366 -4.06 -5.18 -18.64
C GLN A 366 -3.90 -6.69 -18.40
N ASN A 367 -4.18 -7.52 -19.41
CA ASN A 367 -4.05 -8.98 -19.27
C ASN A 367 -2.59 -9.40 -18.98
N ALA A 368 -1.60 -8.73 -19.60
CA ALA A 368 -0.20 -9.01 -19.34
C ALA A 368 0.23 -8.58 -17.92
N THR A 369 -0.34 -7.50 -17.40
CA THR A 369 -0.11 -7.06 -16.01
C THR A 369 -0.71 -8.07 -15.04
N GLU A 370 -1.98 -8.46 -15.22
CA GLU A 370 -2.66 -9.48 -14.42
C GLU A 370 -1.90 -10.81 -14.43
N LEU A 371 -1.38 -11.23 -15.61
CA LEU A 371 -0.53 -12.41 -15.73
C LEU A 371 0.75 -12.30 -14.89
N ALA A 372 1.39 -11.13 -14.88
CA ALA A 372 2.60 -10.88 -14.08
C ALA A 372 2.32 -10.97 -12.58
N TYR A 373 1.23 -10.39 -12.12
CA TYR A 373 0.80 -10.49 -10.71
C TYR A 373 0.44 -11.94 -10.31
N LEU A 374 -0.30 -12.63 -11.16
CA LEU A 374 -0.60 -14.05 -10.93
C LEU A 374 0.69 -14.88 -10.79
N ARG A 375 1.64 -14.66 -11.70
CA ARG A 375 2.95 -15.30 -11.65
C ARG A 375 3.73 -14.96 -10.38
N ASP A 376 3.68 -13.71 -9.93
CA ASP A 376 4.31 -13.27 -8.67
C ASP A 376 3.68 -13.99 -7.47
N LYS A 377 2.35 -14.13 -7.43
CA LYS A 377 1.64 -14.92 -6.40
C LYS A 377 2.05 -16.39 -6.40
N VAL A 378 2.18 -17.01 -7.58
CA VAL A 378 2.65 -18.40 -7.72
C VAL A 378 4.09 -18.55 -7.23
N VAL A 379 5.01 -17.68 -7.67
CA VAL A 379 6.42 -17.72 -7.25
C VAL A 379 6.57 -17.52 -5.74
N ARG A 380 5.78 -16.63 -5.16
CA ARG A 380 5.72 -16.44 -3.70
C ARG A 380 4.95 -17.57 -2.99
N GLN A 381 4.32 -18.46 -3.73
CA GLN A 381 3.52 -19.60 -3.25
C GLN A 381 2.40 -19.16 -2.25
N VAL A 382 1.77 -18.05 -2.52
CA VAL A 382 0.61 -17.55 -1.76
C VAL A 382 -0.73 -17.93 -2.40
N ILE A 383 -0.70 -18.59 -3.57
CA ILE A 383 -1.84 -19.13 -4.30
C ILE A 383 -1.55 -20.58 -4.71
N GLY A 384 -2.58 -21.41 -4.76
CA GLY A 384 -2.51 -22.83 -5.06
C GLY A 384 -2.59 -23.19 -6.55
N PRO A 385 -2.81 -24.49 -6.86
CA PRO A 385 -2.85 -25.01 -8.24
C PRO A 385 -3.98 -24.42 -9.11
N GLU A 386 -5.01 -23.83 -8.50
CA GLU A 386 -6.11 -23.14 -9.20
C GLU A 386 -5.62 -21.96 -10.07
N ALA A 387 -4.41 -21.46 -9.81
CA ALA A 387 -3.77 -20.44 -10.61
C ALA A 387 -3.48 -20.90 -12.06
N LEU A 388 -3.26 -22.19 -12.29
CA LEU A 388 -2.88 -22.72 -13.60
C LEU A 388 -3.95 -22.50 -14.68
N GLU A 389 -5.22 -22.65 -14.34
CA GLU A 389 -6.30 -22.41 -15.30
C GLU A 389 -6.43 -20.92 -15.64
N THR A 390 -6.28 -20.05 -14.63
CA THR A 390 -6.29 -18.59 -14.85
C THR A 390 -5.08 -18.16 -15.68
N GLU A 391 -3.88 -18.68 -15.39
CA GLU A 391 -2.66 -18.44 -16.15
C GLU A 391 -2.83 -18.81 -17.62
N LYS A 392 -3.35 -20.02 -17.89
CA LYS A 392 -3.64 -20.50 -19.25
C LYS A 392 -4.64 -19.58 -19.97
N SER A 393 -5.72 -19.22 -19.31
CA SER A 393 -6.74 -18.31 -19.88
C SER A 393 -6.16 -16.96 -20.27
N LEU A 394 -5.31 -16.36 -19.41
CA LEU A 394 -4.64 -15.08 -19.67
C LEU A 394 -3.64 -15.19 -20.83
N LEU A 395 -2.87 -16.29 -20.90
CA LEU A 395 -1.94 -16.56 -22.01
C LEU A 395 -2.67 -16.71 -23.34
N ASP A 396 -3.77 -17.45 -23.37
CA ASP A 396 -4.60 -17.63 -24.57
C ASP A 396 -5.22 -16.29 -25.02
N GLU A 397 -5.64 -15.46 -24.08
CA GLU A 397 -6.18 -14.13 -24.37
C GLU A 397 -5.11 -13.18 -24.92
N LEU A 398 -3.92 -13.18 -24.35
CA LEU A 398 -2.78 -12.40 -24.85
C LEU A 398 -2.43 -12.81 -26.27
N ARG A 399 -2.41 -14.12 -26.57
CA ARG A 399 -2.15 -14.66 -27.90
C ARG A 399 -3.19 -14.20 -28.91
N ARG A 400 -4.47 -14.25 -28.54
CA ARG A 400 -5.59 -13.79 -29.39
C ARG A 400 -5.53 -12.28 -29.69
N ARG A 401 -5.17 -11.47 -28.69
CA ARG A 401 -5.18 -9.99 -28.80
C ARG A 401 -3.96 -9.43 -29.50
N ARG A 402 -2.81 -10.08 -29.36
CA ARG A 402 -1.53 -9.58 -29.88
C ARG A 402 -1.56 -9.16 -31.35
N PRO A 403 -2.18 -9.90 -32.29
CA PRO A 403 -2.27 -9.49 -33.71
C PRO A 403 -3.05 -8.18 -33.95
N SER A 404 -3.98 -7.84 -33.06
CA SER A 404 -4.78 -6.62 -33.14
C SER A 404 -4.13 -5.40 -32.50
N VAL A 405 -2.93 -5.54 -31.91
CA VAL A 405 -2.20 -4.46 -31.25
C VAL A 405 -1.13 -3.92 -32.21
N PRO A 406 -1.24 -2.68 -32.68
CA PRO A 406 -0.20 -2.03 -33.48
C PRO A 406 0.95 -1.59 -32.54
N PHE A 407 1.98 -2.42 -32.46
CA PHE A 407 3.16 -2.09 -31.68
C PHE A 407 3.94 -0.94 -32.36
N PRO A 408 4.49 0.02 -31.58
CA PRO A 408 5.32 1.07 -32.15
C PRO A 408 6.66 0.49 -32.64
N PRO A 409 7.27 1.06 -33.70
CA PRO A 409 8.63 0.70 -34.08
C PRO A 409 9.57 0.95 -32.91
N MET A 410 10.45 -0.01 -32.64
CA MET A 410 11.38 0.09 -31.52
C MET A 410 12.42 1.17 -31.78
N PRO A 411 12.65 2.11 -30.83
CA PRO A 411 13.80 3.00 -30.92
C PRO A 411 15.10 2.19 -30.89
N ALA A 412 16.09 2.60 -31.68
CA ALA A 412 17.36 1.88 -31.82
C ALA A 412 18.10 1.59 -30.50
N PHE A 413 17.94 2.45 -29.48
CA PHE A 413 18.52 2.26 -28.15
C PHE A 413 17.85 1.15 -27.32
N ALA A 414 16.61 0.77 -27.63
CA ALA A 414 15.94 -0.33 -26.95
C ALA A 414 16.33 -1.70 -27.51
N GLN A 415 16.96 -1.74 -28.68
CA GLN A 415 17.54 -2.95 -29.28
C GLN A 415 18.87 -3.33 -28.63
N ALA A 416 19.54 -2.38 -27.96
CA ALA A 416 20.84 -2.54 -27.34
C ALA A 416 20.78 -2.86 -25.83
N ALA A 417 19.60 -3.01 -25.22
CA ALA A 417 19.52 -3.43 -23.83
C ALA A 417 20.01 -4.87 -23.72
N PRO A 418 21.07 -5.15 -22.92
CA PRO A 418 21.52 -6.51 -22.67
C PRO A 418 20.35 -7.29 -22.11
N GLY A 419 20.06 -8.44 -22.71
CA GLY A 419 19.11 -9.39 -22.11
C GLY A 419 19.51 -9.69 -20.67
N PRO A 420 18.58 -10.09 -19.81
CA PRO A 420 18.94 -10.49 -18.46
C PRO A 420 20.05 -11.54 -18.53
N PRO A 421 21.04 -11.50 -17.62
CA PRO A 421 22.12 -12.46 -17.61
C PRO A 421 21.52 -13.87 -17.62
N PRO A 422 22.15 -14.85 -18.33
CA PRO A 422 21.66 -16.21 -18.36
C PRO A 422 21.55 -16.71 -16.92
N TYR A 423 20.38 -17.24 -16.60
CA TYR A 423 20.13 -17.89 -15.31
C TYR A 423 21.13 -19.01 -15.13
N GLN A 424 22.04 -18.87 -14.16
CA GLN A 424 22.85 -19.98 -13.67
C GLN A 424 21.98 -20.78 -12.70
N PRO A 425 21.58 -22.03 -13.03
CA PRO A 425 20.94 -22.92 -12.08
C PRO A 425 21.98 -23.31 -11.03
N GLY A 426 21.93 -22.78 -9.83
CA GLY A 426 22.82 -23.23 -8.77
C GLY A 426 23.22 -22.23 -7.69
N ALA A 427 22.84 -20.95 -7.76
CA ALA A 427 23.07 -20.00 -6.66
C ALA A 427 21.80 -19.90 -5.77
N GLY A 428 21.42 -20.99 -5.14
CA GLY A 428 20.62 -20.95 -3.91
C GLY A 428 21.52 -20.55 -2.73
N PRO A 429 20.99 -19.88 -1.68
CA PRO A 429 21.79 -19.55 -0.50
C PRO A 429 22.35 -20.83 0.10
N GLY A 430 23.70 -20.91 0.18
CA GLY A 430 24.43 -22.06 0.62
C GLY A 430 23.99 -22.50 2.01
N MET A 431 23.54 -23.75 2.11
CA MET A 431 23.53 -24.46 3.37
C MET A 431 24.98 -24.71 3.82
N PRO A 432 25.33 -24.57 5.09
CA PRO A 432 26.66 -24.90 5.56
C PRO A 432 26.88 -26.42 5.37
N ALA A 433 27.96 -26.76 4.70
CA ALA A 433 28.40 -28.13 4.52
C ALA A 433 28.76 -28.75 5.88
N GLY A 434 27.99 -29.73 6.31
CA GLY A 434 28.35 -30.62 7.41
C GLY A 434 29.49 -31.54 6.98
N PRO A 435 30.35 -31.98 7.92
CA PRO A 435 31.51 -32.81 7.59
C PRO A 435 31.11 -34.21 7.14
N MET A 436 31.59 -34.60 5.96
CA MET A 436 31.48 -35.99 5.47
C MET A 436 32.47 -36.90 6.17
N PRO A 437 32.07 -38.12 6.59
CA PRO A 437 33.02 -39.13 7.07
C PRO A 437 33.74 -39.77 5.87
N GLY A 438 35.05 -39.88 5.99
CA GLY A 438 35.91 -40.51 5.01
C GLY A 438 35.65 -42.02 4.87
N GLY A 439 35.56 -42.51 3.62
CA GLY A 439 35.59 -43.92 3.23
C GLY A 439 36.71 -44.14 2.22
N PRO A 440 37.40 -45.28 2.24
CA PRO A 440 38.70 -45.49 1.57
C PRO A 440 38.56 -45.83 0.10
N MET A 441 39.54 -45.38 -0.68
CA MET A 441 39.76 -45.79 -2.07
C MET A 441 40.37 -47.17 -2.19
N PRO A 442 40.03 -47.99 -3.19
CA PRO A 442 40.93 -49.01 -3.70
C PRO A 442 41.56 -48.58 -5.04
N GLY A 443 42.88 -48.76 -5.12
CA GLY A 443 43.66 -48.48 -6.32
C GLY A 443 43.63 -49.63 -7.35
N GLY A 444 44.09 -49.34 -8.56
CA GLY A 444 44.38 -50.30 -9.60
C GLY A 444 45.00 -49.64 -10.82
N PRO A 445 45.97 -50.27 -11.52
CA PRO A 445 47.09 -49.66 -12.23
C PRO A 445 46.89 -49.52 -13.76
N GLY A 446 47.77 -48.69 -14.38
CA GLY A 446 47.88 -48.41 -15.81
C GLY A 446 48.17 -49.61 -16.70
N PRO A 447 48.60 -49.51 -17.95
CA PRO A 447 49.70 -48.70 -18.49
C PRO A 447 49.53 -48.18 -19.95
N GLY A 448 50.36 -47.21 -20.34
CA GLY A 448 51.22 -47.18 -21.52
C GLY A 448 50.68 -46.69 -22.85
N GLY A 449 51.43 -45.70 -23.42
CA GLY A 449 51.63 -45.51 -24.83
C GLY A 449 51.76 -44.08 -25.31
N PRO A 450 52.84 -43.71 -26.02
CA PRO A 450 53.17 -42.35 -26.38
C PRO A 450 52.78 -42.03 -27.84
N VAL A 451 52.40 -40.76 -28.12
CA VAL A 451 52.50 -40.20 -29.48
C VAL A 451 52.98 -38.77 -29.47
N GLN A 452 53.92 -38.54 -30.35
CA GLN A 452 54.69 -37.38 -30.69
C GLN A 452 53.88 -36.22 -31.30
N GLY A 453 54.37 -35.02 -31.08
CA GLY A 453 54.86 -34.15 -32.15
C GLY A 453 54.06 -32.91 -32.52
N GLY A 454 54.73 -31.77 -32.35
CA GLY A 454 54.69 -30.67 -33.28
C GLY A 454 54.26 -29.32 -32.77
N PRO A 455 55.03 -28.26 -32.95
CA PRO A 455 54.82 -26.96 -32.30
C PRO A 455 54.08 -25.98 -33.21
N GLY A 456 53.15 -25.22 -32.60
CA GLY A 456 52.52 -24.08 -33.23
C GLY A 456 52.57 -22.86 -32.32
N GLN A 457 53.42 -21.92 -32.68
CA GLN A 457 53.57 -20.62 -32.01
C GLN A 457 52.37 -19.72 -32.30
N GLY A 458 51.71 -19.22 -31.28
CA GLY A 458 50.76 -18.11 -31.33
C GLY A 458 51.26 -16.95 -30.47
N PRO A 459 51.04 -15.67 -30.87
CA PRO A 459 51.69 -14.52 -30.29
C PRO A 459 51.19 -14.15 -28.89
N PRO A 460 51.95 -13.38 -28.10
CA PRO A 460 51.69 -13.12 -26.69
C PRO A 460 50.59 -12.09 -26.48
N TYR A 461 49.68 -12.42 -25.58
CA TYR A 461 48.65 -11.50 -25.05
C TYR A 461 49.31 -10.48 -24.12
N GLN A 462 49.21 -9.19 -24.48
CA GLN A 462 49.52 -8.09 -23.58
C GLN A 462 48.36 -7.83 -22.66
N ALA A 463 48.61 -7.83 -21.34
CA ALA A 463 47.69 -7.42 -20.31
C ALA A 463 47.53 -5.89 -20.29
N PRO A 464 46.30 -5.35 -20.06
CA PRO A 464 46.12 -3.92 -19.90
C PRO A 464 46.58 -3.44 -18.51
N PRO A 465 46.99 -2.15 -18.37
CA PRO A 465 47.64 -1.62 -17.18
C PRO A 465 46.65 -1.47 -16.00
N GLN A 466 47.13 -1.84 -14.82
CA GLN A 466 46.46 -1.63 -13.53
C GLN A 466 46.42 -0.13 -13.19
N GLN A 467 45.25 0.42 -12.99
CA GLN A 467 45.08 1.74 -12.40
C GLN A 467 45.24 1.65 -10.86
N MET A 468 46.14 2.50 -10.36
CA MET A 468 46.47 2.67 -8.95
C MET A 468 45.26 3.13 -8.15
N ALA A 469 45.00 2.49 -6.99
CA ALA A 469 44.15 2.95 -5.94
C ALA A 469 44.86 3.98 -5.05
N PRO A 470 44.19 5.01 -4.54
CA PRO A 470 44.79 5.92 -3.56
C PRO A 470 44.81 5.34 -2.15
N ALA A 471 45.87 5.69 -1.45
CA ALA A 471 46.29 5.21 -0.13
C ALA A 471 45.36 5.61 1.03
N GLY A 472 45.16 4.69 1.94
CA GLY A 472 45.47 4.85 3.35
C GLY A 472 44.35 5.33 4.31
N TYR A 473 43.77 4.40 5.06
CA TYR A 473 43.40 4.61 6.47
C TYR A 473 43.82 3.35 7.28
N PRO A 474 44.36 3.52 8.51
CA PRO A 474 44.89 2.41 9.30
C PRO A 474 43.81 1.63 10.02
N PRO A 475 44.05 0.36 10.38
CA PRO A 475 43.07 -0.49 11.08
C PRO A 475 43.06 -0.20 12.59
N GLN A 476 41.88 -0.02 13.16
CA GLN A 476 41.69 -0.07 14.60
C GLN A 476 41.44 -1.51 15.05
N GLN A 477 42.28 -1.92 16.00
CA GLN A 477 42.28 -3.21 16.66
C GLN A 477 41.05 -3.40 17.55
N ALA A 478 40.50 -4.60 17.48
CA ALA A 478 39.58 -5.14 18.45
C ALA A 478 40.29 -5.49 19.76
N GLY A 479 39.72 -5.09 20.90
CA GLY A 479 40.10 -5.53 22.24
C GLY A 479 38.89 -5.60 23.13
N TYR A 480 38.41 -6.80 23.41
CA TYR A 480 37.67 -7.09 24.65
C TYR A 480 38.66 -7.28 25.80
N PRO A 481 38.32 -6.83 27.04
CA PRO A 481 38.00 -7.84 28.07
C PRO A 481 36.84 -7.44 29.00
N GLY A 482 36.15 -8.45 29.49
CA GLY A 482 35.12 -8.37 30.49
C GLY A 482 35.61 -8.11 31.92
N ALA A 483 34.65 -7.73 32.75
CA ALA A 483 34.43 -8.18 34.14
C ALA A 483 33.47 -7.21 34.85
N GLN A 484 32.39 -7.75 35.38
CA GLN A 484 31.66 -7.12 36.49
C GLN A 484 32.52 -7.21 37.77
N PRO A 485 32.37 -6.30 38.79
CA PRO A 485 31.51 -6.68 39.89
C PRO A 485 30.81 -5.51 40.64
N GLY A 486 29.73 -5.83 41.35
CA GLY A 486 29.51 -5.38 42.72
C GLY A 486 28.54 -4.22 42.95
N TYR A 487 27.37 -4.54 43.46
CA TYR A 487 26.53 -3.63 44.28
C TYR A 487 27.23 -3.29 45.60
N PRO A 488 26.93 -2.10 46.22
CA PRO A 488 26.35 -2.15 47.54
C PRO A 488 25.13 -1.22 47.75
N SER A 489 24.25 -1.70 48.58
CA SER A 489 23.12 -1.10 49.27
C SER A 489 23.51 0.03 50.23
N GLY A 490 22.64 1.04 50.44
CA GLY A 490 22.78 1.97 51.54
C GLY A 490 21.83 3.16 51.51
N GLN A 491 20.67 3.02 52.11
CA GLN A 491 19.96 3.86 53.09
C GLN A 491 19.88 5.40 52.95
N SER A 492 18.62 5.85 52.90
CA SER A 492 17.96 6.88 53.76
C SER A 492 18.44 8.34 53.77
N GLY A 493 17.46 9.22 53.59
CA GLY A 493 17.52 10.59 54.06
C GLY A 493 16.61 11.58 53.31
N TYR A 494 15.37 11.78 53.78
CA TYR A 494 14.66 13.03 53.61
C TYR A 494 15.30 14.12 54.49
N PRO A 495 15.30 15.40 54.04
CA PRO A 495 14.26 16.33 54.47
C PRO A 495 13.82 17.34 53.42
N GLY A 496 12.58 17.81 53.62
CA GLY A 496 11.87 18.80 52.88
C GLY A 496 12.41 20.24 52.97
N ALA A 497 11.99 21.00 51.98
CA ALA A 497 11.64 22.44 52.09
C ALA A 497 10.99 22.89 50.80
N GLN A 498 9.76 23.36 50.89
CA GLN A 498 9.14 24.24 49.89
C GLN A 498 9.72 25.64 50.03
N PRO A 499 9.80 26.42 48.93
CA PRO A 499 9.70 27.88 49.03
C PRO A 499 8.43 28.39 48.30
N GLY A 500 7.84 29.34 48.97
CA GLY A 500 6.60 30.02 48.85
C GLY A 500 6.39 30.84 47.59
N TYR A 501 5.11 31.04 47.34
CA TYR A 501 4.54 31.98 46.37
C TYR A 501 4.63 33.40 46.87
N PRO A 502 4.87 34.41 46.01
CA PRO A 502 4.66 35.80 46.32
C PRO A 502 3.19 36.21 46.16
N PRO A 503 2.70 37.23 46.89
CA PRO A 503 1.30 37.63 46.96
C PRO A 503 0.88 38.53 45.77
N GLY A 504 -0.37 38.31 45.28
CA GLY A 504 -1.00 39.14 44.28
C GLY A 504 -1.61 40.44 44.87
N PRO A 505 -1.83 41.47 44.05
CA PRO A 505 -2.38 42.77 44.48
C PRO A 505 -3.90 42.76 44.71
N PRO A 506 -4.45 43.70 45.46
CA PRO A 506 -5.81 43.67 46.02
C PRO A 506 -6.90 44.26 45.11
N GLY A 507 -8.02 43.60 45.16
CA GLY A 507 -9.42 44.00 45.15
C GLY A 507 -9.95 45.01 44.14
N GLN A 508 -10.91 44.54 43.32
CA GLN A 508 -12.08 45.39 42.99
C GLN A 508 -13.35 44.54 43.13
N GLN A 509 -14.30 45.09 43.90
CA GLN A 509 -15.62 44.59 44.18
C GLN A 509 -16.54 44.81 42.98
N GLY A 510 -17.24 43.78 42.52
CA GLY A 510 -18.38 43.88 41.62
C GLY A 510 -19.71 43.55 42.36
N PRO A 511 -20.83 44.09 41.94
CA PRO A 511 -22.08 44.02 42.67
C PRO A 511 -22.88 42.72 42.51
N PRO A 512 -23.84 42.42 43.40
CA PRO A 512 -24.58 41.18 43.38
C PRO A 512 -25.81 41.27 42.47
N GLY A 513 -26.05 40.20 41.66
CA GLY A 513 -27.24 40.08 40.83
C GLY A 513 -27.81 38.67 40.83
N GLY A 514 -28.92 38.55 41.32
CA GLY A 514 -30.19 37.86 41.39
C GLY A 514 -30.35 36.58 40.61
N TYR A 515 -30.72 35.54 41.36
CA TYR A 515 -31.32 34.30 40.86
C TYR A 515 -32.78 34.56 40.37
N GLY A 516 -33.11 34.06 39.19
CA GLY A 516 -34.50 33.91 38.73
C GLY A 516 -34.69 32.50 38.08
N PRO A 517 -35.82 31.84 38.31
CA PRO A 517 -35.98 30.41 38.07
C PRO A 517 -36.41 30.07 36.64
N TYR A 518 -36.02 28.90 36.19
CA TYR A 518 -36.48 28.24 34.96
C TYR A 518 -37.98 27.89 35.02
N PRO A 519 -38.74 27.98 33.91
CA PRO A 519 -39.99 27.28 33.73
C PRO A 519 -39.83 25.94 33.02
N PRO A 520 -40.77 25.01 33.20
CA PRO A 520 -40.65 23.62 32.77
C PRO A 520 -41.08 23.39 31.32
N SER A 521 -40.56 22.29 30.77
CA SER A 521 -40.86 21.61 29.52
C SER A 521 -42.34 21.51 29.12
N GLN A 522 -42.62 21.81 27.87
CA GLN A 522 -43.61 21.10 27.02
C GLN A 522 -42.94 20.62 25.72
#